data_bddf451e9f9fff05a5c288d28a4967e9
#
_entry.id   bddf451e9f9fff05a5c288d28a4967e9
#
_cell.length_a   1.000
_cell.length_b   1.000
_cell.length_c   1.000
_cell.angle_alpha   90.00
_cell.angle_beta   90.00
_cell.angle_gamma   90.00
#
_symmetry.space_group_name_H-M   'P 1'
#
loop_
_entity.id
_entity.type
_entity.pdbx_description
1 polymer ?
#
loop_
_entity_poly.entity_id
_entity_poly.type
_entity_poly.pdbx_seq_one_letter_code
_entity_poly.pdbx_strand_id
1 'polypeptide(L)'
;MDRFITVAAIVVPIFAAIALGILARRKLWVTAENVQGFQSFVMKIGLPCAIFNSCLTAQIGAESVSSMALAFPTVLLGALWAFRFGRRKFPYHNLPQLFCAQESGMLGIPLYMLLFGADQAYRMGILDLTQSVVAIPVIAILSSDTGENPTPSQVVKKVMTSPLMIMSLLGLTLNLSGAKNWMQGMGVLGIVTETTGFLSQPISALMLFSVGYNFSLAKGSRKHIFQIAALHFGAFAVFALMIQGALFLIPGVDALTRWAIFLYCMLPGSYLAPSLGRSEEDFTMASGVCSILTVVSLAIFCVMASVVA
;
A
#
# COMPACT_ATOMS: atom_id res chain seq x y z
N MET A 1 10.27 16.57 25.95
CA MET A 1 9.39 15.52 26.52
C MET A 1 8.17 15.32 25.63
N ASP A 2 7.57 16.40 25.14
CA ASP A 2 6.34 16.35 24.32
C ASP A 2 6.50 15.60 22.99
N ARG A 3 7.62 15.84 22.29
CA ARG A 3 7.90 15.17 21.00
C ARG A 3 8.05 13.65 21.14
N PHE A 4 8.67 13.16 22.19
CA PHE A 4 8.77 11.73 22.47
C PHE A 4 7.40 11.11 22.73
N ILE A 5 6.56 11.79 23.51
CA ILE A 5 5.19 11.34 23.80
C ILE A 5 4.36 11.30 22.52
N THR A 6 4.46 12.31 21.65
CA THR A 6 3.75 12.36 20.37
C THR A 6 4.17 11.20 19.47
N VAL A 7 5.47 10.95 19.32
CA VAL A 7 5.97 9.80 18.53
C VAL A 7 5.51 8.47 19.15
N ALA A 8 5.58 8.33 20.47
CA ALA A 8 5.13 7.12 21.15
C ALA A 8 3.62 6.86 20.94
N ALA A 9 2.80 7.91 20.96
CA ALA A 9 1.35 7.82 20.73
C ALA A 9 1.02 7.30 19.31
N ILE A 10 1.87 7.55 18.32
CA ILE A 10 1.72 7.05 16.95
C ILE A 10 2.27 5.61 16.83
N VAL A 11 3.46 5.37 17.39
CA VAL A 11 4.22 4.14 17.15
C VAL A 11 3.73 2.97 18.02
N VAL A 12 3.38 3.21 19.28
CA VAL A 12 2.95 2.16 20.22
C VAL A 12 1.70 1.41 19.71
N PRO A 13 0.63 2.07 19.22
CA PRO A 13 -0.54 1.36 18.69
C PRO A 13 -0.20 0.44 17.51
N ILE A 14 0.74 0.83 16.64
CA ILE A 14 1.18 0.03 15.49
C ILE A 14 1.80 -1.28 15.97
N PHE A 15 2.80 -1.18 16.84
CA PHE A 15 3.48 -2.36 17.37
C PHE A 15 2.56 -3.23 18.23
N ALA A 16 1.64 -2.62 18.98
CA ALA A 16 0.64 -3.33 19.77
C ALA A 16 -0.30 -4.15 18.86
N ALA A 17 -0.83 -3.55 17.78
CA ALA A 17 -1.69 -4.25 16.82
C ALA A 17 -0.96 -5.41 16.14
N ILE A 18 0.30 -5.21 15.71
CA ILE A 18 1.12 -6.26 15.09
C ILE A 18 1.43 -7.36 16.10
N ALA A 19 1.83 -7.01 17.32
CA ALA A 19 2.11 -7.98 18.38
C ALA A 19 0.87 -8.82 18.75
N LEU A 20 -0.31 -8.19 18.82
CA LEU A 20 -1.58 -8.87 19.01
C LEU A 20 -1.89 -9.84 17.87
N GLY A 21 -1.60 -9.49 16.63
CA GLY A 21 -1.76 -10.38 15.49
C GLY A 21 -0.86 -11.61 15.59
N ILE A 22 0.43 -11.42 15.92
CA ILE A 22 1.37 -12.52 16.15
C ILE A 22 0.89 -13.44 17.30
N LEU A 23 0.44 -12.82 18.41
CA LEU A 23 -0.05 -13.54 19.58
C LEU A 23 -1.33 -14.32 19.27
N ALA A 24 -2.28 -13.70 18.57
CA ALA A 24 -3.55 -14.31 18.16
C ALA A 24 -3.33 -15.57 17.30
N ARG A 25 -2.34 -15.53 16.37
CA ARG A 25 -1.92 -16.69 15.58
C ARG A 25 -1.35 -17.78 16.48
N ARG A 26 -0.44 -17.43 17.42
CA ARG A 26 0.21 -18.41 18.32
C ARG A 26 -0.77 -19.05 19.29
N LYS A 27 -1.76 -18.28 19.75
CA LYS A 27 -2.78 -18.73 20.71
C LYS A 27 -4.03 -19.29 20.05
N LEU A 28 -4.11 -19.29 18.72
CA LEU A 28 -5.27 -19.76 17.95
C LEU A 28 -6.58 -19.03 18.33
N TRP A 29 -6.51 -17.75 18.70
CA TRP A 29 -7.68 -16.94 19.01
C TRP A 29 -8.56 -16.67 17.80
N VAL A 30 -7.93 -16.55 16.63
CA VAL A 30 -8.58 -16.36 15.33
C VAL A 30 -7.96 -17.31 14.31
N THR A 31 -8.74 -17.67 13.29
CA THR A 31 -8.28 -18.49 12.17
C THR A 31 -7.76 -17.63 11.03
N ALA A 32 -7.06 -18.24 10.07
CA ALA A 32 -6.64 -17.55 8.86
C ALA A 32 -7.84 -17.02 8.06
N GLU A 33 -8.96 -17.74 8.06
CA GLU A 33 -10.20 -17.35 7.41
C GLU A 33 -10.81 -16.09 8.05
N ASN A 34 -10.81 -15.99 9.39
CA ASN A 34 -11.25 -14.78 10.07
C ASN A 34 -10.42 -13.57 9.68
N VAL A 35 -9.09 -13.72 9.57
CA VAL A 35 -8.18 -12.63 9.16
C VAL A 35 -8.41 -12.23 7.71
N GLN A 36 -8.66 -13.19 6.81
CA GLN A 36 -9.08 -12.90 5.43
C GLN A 36 -10.41 -12.14 5.39
N GLY A 37 -11.34 -12.45 6.30
CA GLY A 37 -12.58 -11.68 6.48
C GLY A 37 -12.31 -10.23 6.87
N PHE A 38 -11.40 -9.96 7.81
CA PHE A 38 -10.99 -8.61 8.18
C PHE A 38 -10.37 -7.86 7.00
N GLN A 39 -9.45 -8.49 6.28
CA GLN A 39 -8.84 -7.92 5.08
C GLN A 39 -9.88 -7.63 3.99
N SER A 40 -10.83 -8.55 3.76
CA SER A 40 -11.90 -8.38 2.80
C SER A 40 -12.82 -7.20 3.15
N PHE A 41 -13.20 -7.04 4.42
CA PHE A 41 -13.95 -5.88 4.88
C PHE A 41 -13.20 -4.57 4.62
N VAL A 42 -11.93 -4.52 5.01
CA VAL A 42 -11.13 -3.31 4.82
C VAL A 42 -10.96 -2.99 3.34
N MET A 43 -10.60 -3.96 2.50
CA MET A 43 -10.37 -3.74 1.07
C MET A 43 -11.65 -3.40 0.27
N LYS A 44 -12.80 -3.94 0.68
CA LYS A 44 -14.06 -3.75 -0.07
C LYS A 44 -14.96 -2.65 0.47
N ILE A 45 -14.79 -2.26 1.74
CA ILE A 45 -15.65 -1.27 2.42
C ILE A 45 -14.82 -0.17 3.04
N GLY A 46 -13.94 -0.50 3.99
CA GLY A 46 -13.21 0.50 4.77
C GLY A 46 -12.35 1.44 3.92
N LEU A 47 -11.41 0.89 3.13
CA LEU A 47 -10.54 1.69 2.26
C LEU A 47 -11.29 2.48 1.19
N PRO A 48 -12.28 1.91 0.47
CA PRO A 48 -13.12 2.70 -0.43
C PRO A 48 -13.81 3.88 0.26
N CYS A 49 -14.34 3.70 1.47
CA CYS A 49 -14.93 4.79 2.25
C CYS A 49 -13.91 5.86 2.65
N ALA A 50 -12.72 5.46 3.12
CA ALA A 50 -11.66 6.39 3.49
C ALA A 50 -11.18 7.22 2.28
N ILE A 51 -10.92 6.56 1.16
CA ILE A 51 -10.45 7.22 -0.07
C ILE A 51 -11.54 8.12 -0.65
N PHE A 52 -12.81 7.67 -0.66
CA PHE A 52 -13.94 8.51 -1.07
C PHE A 52 -13.99 9.80 -0.24
N ASN A 53 -13.98 9.68 1.08
CA ASN A 53 -14.03 10.83 1.99
C ASN A 53 -12.84 11.76 1.78
N SER A 54 -11.66 11.19 1.68
CA SER A 54 -10.42 11.90 1.41
C SER A 54 -10.45 12.62 0.05
N CYS A 55 -10.88 11.97 -1.04
CA CYS A 55 -11.03 12.58 -2.36
C CYS A 55 -12.10 13.68 -2.40
N LEU A 56 -13.22 13.47 -1.69
CA LEU A 56 -14.33 14.43 -1.61
C LEU A 56 -13.89 15.72 -0.92
N THR A 57 -13.02 15.64 0.08
CA THR A 57 -12.60 16.79 0.89
C THR A 57 -11.24 17.37 0.46
N ALA A 58 -10.47 16.66 -0.36
CA ALA A 58 -9.13 17.03 -0.76
C ALA A 58 -9.06 18.37 -1.51
N GLN A 59 -7.96 19.08 -1.32
CA GLN A 59 -7.52 20.17 -2.17
C GLN A 59 -6.50 19.62 -3.18
N ILE A 60 -7.02 19.03 -4.26
CA ILE A 60 -6.18 18.36 -5.26
C ILE A 60 -5.77 19.39 -6.32
N GLY A 61 -4.50 19.76 -6.33
CA GLY A 61 -3.87 20.51 -7.41
C GLY A 61 -3.32 19.59 -8.51
N ALA A 62 -3.21 20.12 -9.74
CA ALA A 62 -2.63 19.38 -10.86
C ALA A 62 -1.18 18.94 -10.58
N GLU A 63 -0.43 19.74 -9.82
CA GLU A 63 0.95 19.46 -9.42
C GLU A 63 1.02 18.20 -8.51
N SER A 64 0.06 18.02 -7.61
CA SER A 64 0.02 16.84 -6.72
C SER A 64 -0.21 15.57 -7.53
N VAL A 65 -1.13 15.58 -8.49
CA VAL A 65 -1.42 14.43 -9.35
C VAL A 65 -0.24 14.11 -10.27
N SER A 66 0.36 15.11 -10.90
CA SER A 66 1.52 14.91 -11.79
C SER A 66 2.74 14.38 -11.06
N SER A 67 3.00 14.85 -9.83
CA SER A 67 4.12 14.37 -9.02
C SER A 67 3.95 12.92 -8.56
N MET A 68 2.71 12.48 -8.31
CA MET A 68 2.42 11.08 -8.01
C MET A 68 2.65 10.17 -9.21
N ALA A 69 2.40 10.66 -10.44
CA ALA A 69 2.69 9.92 -11.67
C ALA A 69 4.20 9.61 -11.85
N LEU A 70 5.10 10.33 -11.17
CA LEU A 70 6.53 10.00 -11.13
C LEU A 70 6.82 8.66 -10.42
N ALA A 71 5.91 8.15 -9.60
CA ALA A 71 6.05 6.83 -9.01
C ALA A 71 5.87 5.69 -10.03
N PHE A 72 5.13 5.93 -11.13
CA PHE A 72 4.88 4.93 -12.17
C PHE A 72 6.16 4.34 -12.78
N PRO A 73 7.17 5.14 -13.19
CA PRO A 73 8.41 4.61 -13.75
C PRO A 73 9.14 3.67 -12.80
N THR A 74 9.10 3.89 -11.49
CA THR A 74 9.81 3.04 -10.52
C THR A 74 9.22 1.64 -10.48
N VAL A 75 7.89 1.55 -10.48
CA VAL A 75 7.16 0.29 -10.49
C VAL A 75 7.41 -0.47 -11.80
N LEU A 76 7.34 0.24 -12.92
CA LEU A 76 7.60 -0.33 -14.24
C LEU A 76 9.03 -0.84 -14.38
N LEU A 77 10.02 -0.04 -13.98
CA LEU A 77 11.44 -0.42 -14.05
C LEU A 77 11.74 -1.59 -13.11
N GLY A 78 11.16 -1.61 -11.90
CA GLY A 78 11.26 -2.73 -10.98
C GLY A 78 10.72 -4.03 -11.59
N ALA A 79 9.53 -3.99 -12.19
CA ALA A 79 8.94 -5.12 -12.88
C ALA A 79 9.80 -5.60 -14.06
N LEU A 80 10.22 -4.69 -14.93
CA LEU A 80 11.06 -5.01 -16.10
C LEU A 80 12.41 -5.62 -15.69
N TRP A 81 13.06 -5.07 -14.65
CA TRP A 81 14.28 -5.63 -14.10
C TRP A 81 14.05 -7.05 -13.59
N ALA A 82 13.00 -7.28 -12.81
CA ALA A 82 12.69 -8.59 -12.25
C ALA A 82 12.41 -9.63 -13.36
N PHE A 83 11.67 -9.27 -14.42
CA PHE A 83 11.41 -10.16 -15.55
C PHE A 83 12.66 -10.45 -16.38
N ARG A 84 13.47 -9.43 -16.67
CA ARG A 84 14.58 -9.56 -17.64
C ARG A 84 15.86 -10.12 -17.02
N PHE A 85 16.18 -9.72 -15.79
CA PHE A 85 17.45 -10.01 -15.13
C PHE A 85 17.28 -10.73 -13.80
N GLY A 86 16.30 -10.36 -13.01
CA GLY A 86 16.12 -10.88 -11.65
C GLY A 86 15.90 -12.37 -11.63
N ARG A 87 15.04 -12.89 -12.49
CA ARG A 87 14.73 -14.33 -12.60
C ARG A 87 15.91 -15.19 -13.08
N ARG A 88 16.92 -14.61 -13.72
CA ARG A 88 18.15 -15.35 -14.09
C ARG A 88 19.02 -15.66 -12.88
N LYS A 89 19.03 -14.74 -11.89
CA LYS A 89 19.81 -14.88 -10.66
C LYS A 89 19.02 -15.57 -9.55
N PHE A 90 17.74 -15.31 -9.50
CA PHE A 90 16.80 -15.80 -8.49
C PHE A 90 15.62 -16.46 -9.23
N PRO A 91 15.63 -17.78 -9.43
CA PRO A 91 14.67 -18.49 -10.30
C PRO A 91 13.31 -18.71 -9.59
N TYR A 92 12.77 -17.66 -8.98
CA TYR A 92 11.46 -17.68 -8.32
C TYR A 92 10.40 -17.09 -9.26
N HIS A 93 9.28 -17.81 -9.38
CA HIS A 93 8.21 -17.44 -10.33
C HIS A 93 7.59 -16.10 -9.99
N ASN A 94 7.33 -15.85 -8.71
CA ASN A 94 6.65 -14.67 -8.18
C ASN A 94 7.59 -13.48 -7.89
N LEU A 95 8.86 -13.55 -8.25
CA LEU A 95 9.82 -12.45 -8.08
C LEU A 95 9.36 -11.13 -8.72
N PRO A 96 8.81 -11.11 -9.95
CA PRO A 96 8.33 -9.86 -10.55
C PRO A 96 7.26 -9.16 -9.74
N GLN A 97 6.37 -9.91 -9.07
CA GLN A 97 5.32 -9.34 -8.24
C GLN A 97 5.88 -8.57 -7.04
N LEU A 98 6.99 -9.04 -6.46
CA LEU A 98 7.66 -8.33 -5.36
C LEU A 98 8.21 -6.97 -5.77
N PHE A 99 8.53 -6.78 -7.06
CA PHE A 99 9.14 -5.54 -7.57
C PHE A 99 8.17 -4.65 -8.36
N CYS A 100 6.98 -5.10 -8.70
CA CYS A 100 6.00 -4.31 -9.45
C CYS A 100 4.87 -3.73 -8.60
N ALA A 101 4.78 -4.11 -7.35
CA ALA A 101 3.76 -3.60 -6.45
C ALA A 101 4.30 -3.50 -5.02
N GLN A 102 4.09 -2.35 -4.41
CA GLN A 102 4.35 -2.13 -2.99
C GLN A 102 3.08 -2.42 -2.18
N GLU A 103 3.25 -2.74 -0.91
CA GLU A 103 2.12 -3.02 -0.03
C GLU A 103 1.47 -1.72 0.48
N SER A 104 0.96 -0.93 -0.45
CA SER A 104 0.33 0.36 -0.16
C SER A 104 -1.04 0.20 0.49
N GLY A 105 -1.85 -0.75 0.07
CA GLY A 105 -3.22 -0.96 0.59
C GLY A 105 -3.24 -1.40 2.06
N MET A 106 -2.56 -2.51 2.38
CA MET A 106 -2.64 -3.10 3.72
C MET A 106 -1.69 -2.47 4.74
N LEU A 107 -0.59 -1.85 4.30
CA LEU A 107 0.40 -1.24 5.19
C LEU A 107 0.55 0.26 4.95
N GLY A 108 0.71 0.69 3.71
CA GLY A 108 1.02 2.08 3.38
C GLY A 108 -0.08 3.06 3.77
N ILE A 109 -1.33 2.81 3.34
CA ILE A 109 -2.47 3.68 3.68
C ILE A 109 -2.69 3.76 5.19
N PRO A 110 -2.75 2.64 5.95
CA PRO A 110 -2.88 2.69 7.41
C PRO A 110 -1.78 3.49 8.10
N LEU A 111 -0.53 3.29 7.72
CA LEU A 111 0.61 4.02 8.30
C LEU A 111 0.53 5.52 7.97
N TYR A 112 0.20 5.85 6.72
CA TYR A 112 0.08 7.24 6.29
C TYR A 112 -1.07 7.96 7.01
N MET A 113 -2.22 7.30 7.18
CA MET A 113 -3.37 7.82 7.93
C MET A 113 -3.05 8.08 9.40
N LEU A 114 -2.27 7.19 10.04
CA LEU A 114 -1.87 7.36 11.45
C LEU A 114 -0.95 8.56 11.66
N LEU A 115 -0.15 8.93 10.66
CA LEU A 115 0.80 10.04 10.77
C LEU A 115 0.20 11.38 10.32
N PHE A 116 -0.60 11.37 9.27
CA PHE A 116 -1.08 12.60 8.61
C PHE A 116 -2.60 12.79 8.64
N GLY A 117 -3.34 11.83 9.17
CA GLY A 117 -4.79 11.87 9.23
C GLY A 117 -5.47 11.15 8.05
N ALA A 118 -6.72 10.76 8.28
CA ALA A 118 -7.52 10.01 7.29
C ALA A 118 -7.90 10.86 6.06
N ASP A 119 -8.00 12.18 6.22
CA ASP A 119 -8.29 13.16 5.17
C ASP A 119 -7.17 13.22 4.10
N GLN A 120 -5.95 12.77 4.45
CA GLN A 120 -4.81 12.74 3.54
C GLN A 120 -4.63 11.37 2.82
N ALA A 121 -5.49 10.39 3.12
CA ALA A 121 -5.39 9.01 2.60
C ALA A 121 -5.40 8.94 1.06
N TYR A 122 -6.05 9.90 0.38
CA TYR A 122 -6.11 9.94 -1.09
C TYR A 122 -4.74 9.95 -1.76
N ARG A 123 -3.72 10.54 -1.13
CA ARG A 123 -2.36 10.61 -1.68
C ARG A 123 -1.76 9.22 -1.85
N MET A 124 -1.85 8.40 -0.81
CA MET A 124 -1.40 7.01 -0.86
C MET A 124 -2.31 6.16 -1.75
N GLY A 125 -3.63 6.44 -1.75
CA GLY A 125 -4.60 5.78 -2.63
C GLY A 125 -4.31 6.00 -4.12
N ILE A 126 -3.91 7.21 -4.53
CA ILE A 126 -3.50 7.48 -5.92
C ILE A 126 -2.23 6.72 -6.29
N LEU A 127 -1.26 6.59 -5.38
CA LEU A 127 -0.06 5.79 -5.61
C LEU A 127 -0.42 4.30 -5.77
N ASP A 128 -1.35 3.78 -4.97
CA ASP A 128 -1.87 2.42 -5.08
C ASP A 128 -2.57 2.16 -6.42
N LEU A 129 -3.40 3.09 -6.87
CA LEU A 129 -4.04 3.02 -8.18
C LEU A 129 -3.02 3.08 -9.32
N THR A 130 -2.02 3.96 -9.21
CA THR A 130 -0.95 4.10 -10.21
C THR A 130 -0.15 2.81 -10.37
N GLN A 131 0.24 2.17 -9.28
CA GLN A 131 0.96 0.89 -9.37
C GLN A 131 0.10 -0.23 -9.95
N SER A 132 -1.21 -0.22 -9.71
CA SER A 132 -2.13 -1.24 -10.20
C SER A 132 -2.11 -1.37 -11.73
N VAL A 133 -1.82 -0.28 -12.45
CA VAL A 133 -1.68 -0.28 -13.91
C VAL A 133 -0.53 -1.19 -14.37
N VAL A 134 0.55 -1.31 -13.60
CA VAL A 134 1.67 -2.24 -13.87
C VAL A 134 1.45 -3.58 -13.21
N ALA A 135 1.01 -3.60 -11.96
CA ALA A 135 0.88 -4.82 -11.17
C ALA A 135 -0.13 -5.81 -11.77
N ILE A 136 -1.25 -5.33 -12.31
CA ILE A 136 -2.29 -6.22 -12.85
C ILE A 136 -1.82 -6.97 -14.11
N PRO A 137 -1.18 -6.34 -15.13
CA PRO A 137 -0.55 -7.07 -16.21
C PRO A 137 0.49 -8.08 -15.75
N VAL A 138 1.32 -7.74 -14.75
CA VAL A 138 2.30 -8.66 -14.18
C VAL A 138 1.62 -9.88 -13.54
N ILE A 139 0.58 -9.66 -12.74
CA ILE A 139 -0.23 -10.75 -12.15
C ILE A 139 -0.83 -11.62 -13.27
N ALA A 140 -1.39 -10.99 -14.32
CA ALA A 140 -1.93 -11.70 -15.45
C ALA A 140 -0.90 -12.61 -16.14
N ILE A 141 0.32 -12.09 -16.39
CA ILE A 141 1.43 -12.86 -16.97
C ILE A 141 1.84 -14.03 -16.05
N LEU A 142 1.91 -13.79 -14.74
CA LEU A 142 2.27 -14.84 -13.77
C LEU A 142 1.19 -15.92 -13.67
N SER A 143 -0.08 -15.55 -13.86
CA SER A 143 -1.21 -16.49 -13.82
C SER A 143 -1.45 -17.21 -15.15
N SER A 144 -0.95 -16.69 -16.27
CA SER A 144 -1.22 -17.20 -17.63
C SER A 144 -0.78 -18.64 -17.87
N ASP A 145 0.26 -19.08 -17.17
CA ASP A 145 0.74 -20.46 -17.26
C ASP A 145 -0.22 -21.49 -16.59
N THR A 146 -1.29 -21.03 -15.93
CA THR A 146 -2.36 -21.89 -15.35
C THR A 146 -3.53 -22.08 -16.31
N GLY A 147 -3.44 -21.58 -17.56
CA GLY A 147 -4.45 -21.76 -18.60
C GLY A 147 -5.48 -20.63 -18.73
N GLU A 148 -5.49 -19.67 -17.81
CA GLU A 148 -6.35 -18.49 -17.90
C GLU A 148 -5.51 -17.25 -18.22
N ASN A 149 -5.49 -16.86 -19.50
CA ASN A 149 -4.93 -15.58 -19.95
C ASN A 149 -6.01 -14.50 -19.91
N PRO A 150 -6.08 -13.61 -18.88
CA PRO A 150 -7.02 -12.52 -18.93
C PRO A 150 -6.65 -11.57 -20.08
N THR A 151 -7.63 -11.24 -20.90
CA THR A 151 -7.43 -10.24 -21.95
C THR A 151 -7.16 -8.87 -21.34
N PRO A 152 -6.44 -7.96 -22.05
CA PRO A 152 -6.23 -6.60 -21.57
C PRO A 152 -7.54 -5.89 -21.17
N SER A 153 -8.64 -6.16 -21.90
CA SER A 153 -9.96 -5.64 -21.58
C SER A 153 -10.49 -6.14 -20.24
N GLN A 154 -10.32 -7.42 -19.92
CA GLN A 154 -10.71 -7.99 -18.62
C GLN A 154 -9.90 -7.40 -17.48
N VAL A 155 -8.60 -7.17 -17.71
CA VAL A 155 -7.71 -6.51 -16.74
C VAL A 155 -8.19 -5.09 -16.46
N VAL A 156 -8.39 -4.27 -17.50
CA VAL A 156 -8.91 -2.91 -17.36
C VAL A 156 -10.28 -2.92 -16.67
N LYS A 157 -11.19 -3.79 -17.08
CA LYS A 157 -12.50 -3.93 -16.44
C LYS A 157 -12.37 -4.21 -14.95
N LYS A 158 -11.50 -5.14 -14.54
CA LYS A 158 -11.29 -5.50 -13.13
C LYS A 158 -10.80 -4.29 -12.29
N VAL A 159 -9.88 -3.47 -12.83
CA VAL A 159 -9.43 -2.24 -12.17
C VAL A 159 -10.57 -1.24 -12.05
N MET A 160 -11.22 -0.94 -13.16
CA MET A 160 -12.28 0.08 -13.23
C MET A 160 -13.53 -0.28 -12.41
N THR A 161 -13.78 -1.57 -12.21
CA THR A 161 -14.90 -2.06 -11.36
C THR A 161 -14.50 -2.31 -9.92
N SER A 162 -13.24 -2.05 -9.53
CA SER A 162 -12.84 -2.21 -8.14
C SER A 162 -13.53 -1.17 -7.25
N PRO A 163 -13.97 -1.55 -6.03
CA PRO A 163 -14.61 -0.61 -5.11
C PRO A 163 -13.75 0.63 -4.82
N LEU A 164 -12.44 0.45 -4.72
CA LEU A 164 -11.50 1.54 -4.49
C LEU A 164 -11.50 2.55 -5.63
N MET A 165 -11.43 2.07 -6.89
CA MET A 165 -11.45 2.94 -8.08
C MET A 165 -12.80 3.69 -8.18
N ILE A 166 -13.91 2.98 -8.03
CA ILE A 166 -15.27 3.57 -8.11
C ILE A 166 -15.40 4.70 -7.07
N MET A 167 -15.04 4.43 -5.82
CA MET A 167 -15.19 5.39 -4.73
C MET A 167 -14.20 6.56 -4.85
N SER A 168 -12.99 6.32 -5.36
CA SER A 168 -12.03 7.39 -5.67
C SER A 168 -12.57 8.34 -6.73
N LEU A 169 -13.06 7.78 -7.84
CA LEU A 169 -13.63 8.58 -8.95
C LEU A 169 -14.89 9.31 -8.53
N LEU A 170 -15.75 8.67 -7.74
CA LEU A 170 -16.98 9.29 -7.22
C LEU A 170 -16.64 10.48 -6.32
N GLY A 171 -15.76 10.31 -5.33
CA GLY A 171 -15.32 11.37 -4.44
C GLY A 171 -14.69 12.55 -5.20
N LEU A 172 -13.80 12.24 -6.15
CA LEU A 172 -13.14 13.23 -6.99
C LEU A 172 -14.15 13.99 -7.89
N THR A 173 -15.08 13.28 -8.51
CA THR A 173 -16.11 13.89 -9.38
C THR A 173 -17.00 14.84 -8.58
N LEU A 174 -17.47 14.42 -7.39
CA LEU A 174 -18.29 15.28 -6.52
C LEU A 174 -17.50 16.51 -6.03
N ASN A 175 -16.22 16.37 -5.78
CA ASN A 175 -15.36 17.47 -5.37
C ASN A 175 -15.17 18.49 -6.52
N LEU A 176 -14.77 18.01 -7.71
CA LEU A 176 -14.45 18.87 -8.86
C LEU A 176 -15.69 19.48 -9.52
N SER A 177 -16.85 18.82 -9.48
CA SER A 177 -18.11 19.34 -10.05
C SER A 177 -18.77 20.43 -9.20
N GLY A 178 -18.23 20.72 -8.00
CA GLY A 178 -18.86 21.64 -7.06
C GLY A 178 -20.06 21.05 -6.30
N ALA A 179 -20.44 19.79 -6.57
CA ALA A 179 -21.53 19.09 -5.86
C ALA A 179 -21.29 19.03 -4.34
N LYS A 180 -20.03 18.98 -3.91
CA LYS A 180 -19.63 19.10 -2.50
C LYS A 180 -20.23 20.36 -1.84
N ASN A 181 -20.14 21.52 -2.50
CA ASN A 181 -20.66 22.79 -1.95
C ASN A 181 -22.19 22.75 -1.83
N TRP A 182 -22.87 22.14 -2.80
CA TRP A 182 -24.33 21.93 -2.75
C TRP A 182 -24.71 20.99 -1.60
N MET A 183 -24.00 19.85 -1.44
CA MET A 183 -24.21 18.94 -0.32
C MET A 183 -23.96 19.61 1.04
N GLN A 184 -22.99 20.52 1.12
CA GLN A 184 -22.70 21.30 2.33
C GLN A 184 -23.86 22.25 2.65
N GLY A 185 -24.39 22.96 1.65
CA GLY A 185 -25.57 23.83 1.80
C GLY A 185 -26.83 23.12 2.29
N MET A 186 -27.00 21.84 1.94
CA MET A 186 -28.11 20.98 2.38
C MET A 186 -27.86 20.27 3.74
N GLY A 187 -26.67 20.39 4.34
CA GLY A 187 -26.30 19.66 5.55
C GLY A 187 -26.01 18.16 5.35
N VAL A 188 -26.10 17.65 4.11
CA VAL A 188 -25.89 16.23 3.78
C VAL A 188 -24.41 15.83 3.81
N LEU A 189 -23.51 16.77 3.52
CA LEU A 189 -22.07 16.50 3.47
C LEU A 189 -21.55 15.91 4.79
N GLY A 190 -21.97 16.49 5.95
CA GLY A 190 -21.59 15.98 7.26
C GLY A 190 -22.03 14.55 7.50
N ILE A 191 -23.26 14.20 7.14
CA ILE A 191 -23.79 12.84 7.30
C ILE A 191 -22.95 11.86 6.48
N VAL A 192 -22.64 12.19 5.23
CA VAL A 192 -21.85 11.34 4.33
C VAL A 192 -20.44 11.14 4.85
N THR A 193 -19.76 12.24 5.25
CA THR A 193 -18.37 12.18 5.73
C THR A 193 -18.25 11.47 7.08
N GLU A 194 -19.19 11.65 7.99
CA GLU A 194 -19.24 10.93 9.27
C GLU A 194 -19.50 9.45 9.08
N THR A 195 -20.45 9.08 8.19
CA THR A 195 -20.76 7.67 7.90
C THR A 195 -19.56 6.96 7.29
N THR A 196 -18.94 7.56 6.25
CA THR A 196 -17.76 6.98 5.62
C THR A 196 -16.55 6.97 6.54
N GLY A 197 -16.40 8.00 7.39
CA GLY A 197 -15.41 8.07 8.45
C GLY A 197 -15.56 6.93 9.46
N PHE A 198 -16.78 6.69 9.95
CA PHE A 198 -17.09 5.58 10.88
C PHE A 198 -16.71 4.21 10.27
N LEU A 199 -17.07 3.95 9.02
CA LEU A 199 -16.75 2.70 8.34
C LEU A 199 -15.25 2.52 8.10
N SER A 200 -14.50 3.60 8.04
CA SER A 200 -13.04 3.56 7.83
C SER A 200 -12.21 3.48 9.12
N GLN A 201 -12.79 3.75 10.29
CA GLN A 201 -12.07 3.74 11.57
C GLN A 201 -11.27 2.46 11.85
N PRO A 202 -11.78 1.24 11.59
CA PRO A 202 -11.07 0.02 11.95
C PRO A 202 -9.92 -0.35 10.99
N ILE A 203 -9.70 0.39 9.88
CA ILE A 203 -8.72 0.05 8.85
C ILE A 203 -7.34 -0.22 9.43
N SER A 204 -6.76 0.77 10.12
CA SER A 204 -5.38 0.67 10.61
C SER A 204 -5.22 -0.47 11.62
N ALA A 205 -6.16 -0.62 12.54
CA ALA A 205 -6.10 -1.68 13.54
C ALA A 205 -6.21 -3.07 12.92
N LEU A 206 -7.20 -3.30 12.04
CA LEU A 206 -7.42 -4.60 11.40
C LEU A 206 -6.29 -4.97 10.43
N MET A 207 -5.76 -4.00 9.69
CA MET A 207 -4.68 -4.26 8.74
C MET A 207 -3.36 -4.53 9.44
N LEU A 208 -2.97 -3.73 10.43
CA LEU A 208 -1.75 -3.96 11.21
C LEU A 208 -1.81 -5.26 12.02
N PHE A 209 -2.98 -5.60 12.57
CA PHE A 209 -3.22 -6.92 13.16
C PHE A 209 -3.03 -8.04 12.14
N SER A 210 -3.59 -7.89 10.93
CA SER A 210 -3.45 -8.88 9.85
C SER A 210 -2.00 -9.04 9.39
N VAL A 211 -1.23 -7.94 9.32
CA VAL A 211 0.21 -7.96 9.04
C VAL A 211 0.94 -8.79 10.11
N GLY A 212 0.64 -8.55 11.39
CA GLY A 212 1.21 -9.33 12.48
C GLY A 212 0.82 -10.81 12.44
N TYR A 213 -0.44 -11.12 12.15
CA TYR A 213 -0.92 -12.49 12.03
C TYR A 213 -0.21 -13.25 10.90
N ASN A 214 -0.03 -12.60 9.74
CA ASN A 214 0.61 -13.20 8.57
C ASN A 214 2.15 -13.18 8.64
N PHE A 215 2.73 -12.49 9.64
CA PHE A 215 4.17 -12.41 9.80
C PHE A 215 4.78 -13.81 9.98
N SER A 216 5.70 -14.17 9.11
CA SER A 216 6.36 -15.47 9.11
C SER A 216 7.85 -15.32 8.84
N LEU A 217 8.66 -15.74 9.81
CA LEU A 217 10.09 -15.94 9.59
C LEU A 217 10.27 -17.28 8.85
N ALA A 218 10.29 -17.20 7.53
CA ALA A 218 10.37 -18.37 6.66
C ALA A 218 11.65 -19.19 6.88
N LYS A 219 11.52 -20.52 6.86
CA LYS A 219 12.64 -21.48 6.96
C LYS A 219 13.31 -21.80 5.60
N GLY A 220 13.13 -20.95 4.57
CA GLY A 220 13.71 -21.14 3.24
C GLY A 220 15.20 -20.78 3.15
N SER A 221 15.70 -20.65 1.92
CA SER A 221 17.07 -20.19 1.66
C SER A 221 17.30 -18.78 2.21
N ARG A 222 17.71 -18.67 3.45
CA ARG A 222 17.92 -17.38 4.17
C ARG A 222 18.80 -16.42 3.37
N LYS A 223 19.78 -16.96 2.65
CA LYS A 223 20.71 -16.17 1.81
C LYS A 223 19.94 -15.47 0.68
N HIS A 224 19.11 -16.20 -0.08
CA HIS A 224 18.33 -15.61 -1.17
C HIS A 224 17.29 -14.62 -0.65
N ILE A 225 16.57 -14.96 0.42
CA ILE A 225 15.59 -14.07 1.04
C ILE A 225 16.23 -12.74 1.42
N PHE A 226 17.39 -12.79 2.10
CA PHE A 226 18.08 -11.56 2.50
C PHE A 226 18.62 -10.78 1.30
N GLN A 227 19.17 -11.46 0.28
CA GLN A 227 19.67 -10.81 -0.93
C GLN A 227 18.56 -10.13 -1.72
N ILE A 228 17.39 -10.78 -1.88
CA ILE A 228 16.25 -10.20 -2.59
C ILE A 228 15.68 -9.03 -1.80
N ALA A 229 15.54 -9.14 -0.47
CA ALA A 229 15.09 -8.06 0.38
C ALA A 229 16.05 -6.84 0.32
N ALA A 230 17.36 -7.08 0.37
CA ALA A 230 18.35 -6.02 0.25
C ALA A 230 18.34 -5.35 -1.13
N LEU A 231 18.17 -6.13 -2.21
CA LEU A 231 18.03 -5.59 -3.57
C LEU A 231 16.75 -4.77 -3.73
N HIS A 232 15.64 -5.27 -3.21
CA HIS A 232 14.36 -4.55 -3.24
C HIS A 232 14.49 -3.22 -2.50
N PHE A 233 14.92 -3.27 -1.25
CA PHE A 233 15.10 -2.07 -0.44
C PHE A 233 16.08 -1.09 -1.08
N GLY A 234 17.24 -1.55 -1.55
CA GLY A 234 18.25 -0.71 -2.20
C GLY A 234 17.73 -0.05 -3.47
N ALA A 235 17.04 -0.79 -4.33
CA ALA A 235 16.46 -0.25 -5.56
C ALA A 235 15.42 0.84 -5.26
N PHE A 236 14.48 0.57 -4.35
CA PHE A 236 13.44 1.54 -4.01
C PHE A 236 13.95 2.71 -3.18
N ALA A 237 15.01 2.55 -2.38
CA ALA A 237 15.70 3.65 -1.73
C ALA A 237 16.37 4.60 -2.76
N VAL A 238 17.02 4.05 -3.79
CA VAL A 238 17.57 4.86 -4.89
C VAL A 238 16.45 5.58 -5.64
N PHE A 239 15.36 4.88 -5.96
CA PHE A 239 14.21 5.52 -6.60
C PHE A 239 13.60 6.62 -5.73
N ALA A 240 13.48 6.41 -4.41
CA ALA A 240 13.00 7.43 -3.48
C ALA A 240 13.87 8.69 -3.56
N LEU A 241 15.19 8.54 -3.53
CA LEU A 241 16.13 9.67 -3.63
C LEU A 241 16.02 10.39 -4.99
N MET A 242 15.94 9.65 -6.08
CA MET A 242 15.78 10.21 -7.43
C MET A 242 14.46 11.00 -7.56
N ILE A 243 13.34 10.42 -7.09
CA ILE A 243 12.04 11.08 -7.14
C ILE A 243 12.02 12.30 -6.23
N GLN A 244 12.54 12.21 -5.01
CA GLN A 244 12.62 13.36 -4.11
C GLN A 244 13.45 14.48 -4.74
N GLY A 245 14.57 14.15 -5.40
CA GLY A 245 15.35 15.13 -6.18
C GLY A 245 14.55 15.76 -7.32
N ALA A 246 13.81 14.97 -8.09
CA ALA A 246 12.95 15.46 -9.17
C ALA A 246 11.80 16.35 -8.64
N LEU A 247 11.20 15.99 -7.50
CA LEU A 247 10.14 16.77 -6.87
C LEU A 247 10.60 18.15 -6.36
N PHE A 248 11.90 18.30 -6.08
CA PHE A 248 12.47 19.64 -5.80
C PHE A 248 12.41 20.58 -6.99
N LEU A 249 12.41 20.04 -8.21
CA LEU A 249 12.36 20.82 -9.45
C LEU A 249 10.92 21.15 -9.88
N ILE A 250 9.91 20.54 -9.27
CA ILE A 250 8.48 20.78 -9.58
C ILE A 250 7.92 21.76 -8.53
N PRO A 251 7.58 23.01 -8.93
CA PRO A 251 6.97 23.97 -8.02
C PRO A 251 5.61 23.47 -7.52
N GLY A 252 5.26 23.82 -6.29
CA GLY A 252 3.93 23.55 -5.73
C GLY A 252 3.71 22.18 -5.13
N VAL A 253 4.67 21.24 -5.23
CA VAL A 253 4.55 19.93 -4.57
C VAL A 253 4.67 20.09 -3.06
N ASP A 254 3.58 19.80 -2.35
CA ASP A 254 3.50 19.91 -0.91
C ASP A 254 4.31 18.83 -0.17
N ALA A 255 4.63 19.12 1.10
CA ALA A 255 5.41 18.20 1.93
C ALA A 255 4.69 16.85 2.15
N LEU A 256 3.35 16.85 2.25
CA LEU A 256 2.55 15.64 2.46
C LEU A 256 2.67 14.69 1.26
N THR A 257 2.60 15.21 0.04
CA THR A 257 2.82 14.40 -1.18
C THR A 257 4.24 13.83 -1.23
N ARG A 258 5.25 14.60 -0.83
CA ARG A 258 6.64 14.11 -0.74
C ARG A 258 6.77 12.96 0.27
N TRP A 259 6.14 13.09 1.43
CA TRP A 259 6.10 12.03 2.44
C TRP A 259 5.33 10.80 1.99
N ALA A 260 4.23 10.96 1.24
CA ALA A 260 3.49 9.83 0.66
C ALA A 260 4.36 9.01 -0.29
N ILE A 261 5.06 9.67 -1.22
CA ILE A 261 5.95 9.02 -2.20
C ILE A 261 7.16 8.39 -1.50
N PHE A 262 7.75 9.07 -0.50
CA PHE A 262 8.85 8.52 0.27
C PHE A 262 8.41 7.23 0.99
N LEU A 263 7.31 7.29 1.74
CA LEU A 263 6.78 6.13 2.45
C LEU A 263 6.46 5.00 1.46
N TYR A 264 5.80 5.31 0.33
CA TYR A 264 5.48 4.34 -0.71
C TYR A 264 6.71 3.56 -1.19
N CYS A 265 7.82 4.24 -1.47
CA CYS A 265 9.06 3.60 -1.88
C CYS A 265 9.70 2.74 -0.77
N MET A 266 9.40 3.02 0.48
CA MET A 266 9.95 2.29 1.63
C MET A 266 9.08 1.11 2.09
N LEU A 267 7.93 0.88 1.44
CA LEU A 267 7.05 -0.25 1.75
C LEU A 267 7.63 -1.58 1.27
N PRO A 268 7.22 -2.70 1.87
CA PRO A 268 7.54 -4.02 1.35
C PRO A 268 6.86 -4.28 0.00
N GLY A 269 7.35 -5.26 -0.74
CA GLY A 269 6.64 -5.80 -1.90
C GLY A 269 5.28 -6.38 -1.51
N SER A 270 4.39 -6.51 -2.49
CA SER A 270 3.00 -6.93 -2.27
C SER A 270 2.87 -8.25 -1.53
N TYR A 271 2.01 -8.29 -0.51
CA TYR A 271 1.64 -9.50 0.24
C TYR A 271 0.82 -10.51 -0.57
N LEU A 272 0.45 -10.17 -1.80
CA LEU A 272 -0.11 -11.13 -2.75
C LEU A 272 0.98 -11.96 -3.44
N ALA A 273 2.24 -11.51 -3.45
CA ALA A 273 3.33 -12.22 -4.12
C ALA A 273 3.50 -13.69 -3.69
N PRO A 274 3.41 -14.06 -2.40
CA PRO A 274 3.47 -15.45 -1.99
C PRO A 274 2.43 -16.34 -2.68
N SER A 275 1.19 -15.88 -2.81
CA SER A 275 0.09 -16.65 -3.40
C SER A 275 0.20 -16.87 -4.91
N LEU A 276 1.09 -16.13 -5.58
CA LEU A 276 1.39 -16.26 -7.00
C LEU A 276 2.56 -17.20 -7.30
N GLY A 277 3.16 -17.79 -6.27
CA GLY A 277 4.18 -18.81 -6.40
C GLY A 277 3.61 -20.13 -6.93
N ARG A 278 4.43 -20.90 -7.66
CA ARG A 278 4.07 -22.22 -8.18
C ARG A 278 4.58 -23.37 -7.30
N SER A 279 5.48 -23.05 -6.38
CA SER A 279 6.10 -24.01 -5.47
C SER A 279 6.03 -23.50 -4.03
N GLU A 280 6.21 -24.42 -3.08
CA GLU A 280 6.36 -24.07 -1.66
C GLU A 280 7.61 -23.19 -1.44
N GLU A 281 8.63 -23.36 -2.29
CA GLU A 281 9.84 -22.56 -2.26
C GLU A 281 9.58 -21.11 -2.68
N ASP A 282 8.81 -20.89 -3.75
CA ASP A 282 8.34 -19.56 -4.17
C ASP A 282 7.55 -18.86 -3.06
N PHE A 283 6.58 -19.59 -2.46
CA PHE A 283 5.77 -19.07 -1.35
C PHE A 283 6.64 -18.67 -0.16
N THR A 284 7.54 -19.55 0.24
CA THR A 284 8.43 -19.36 1.40
C THR A 284 9.38 -18.20 1.19
N MET A 285 9.96 -18.10 -0.01
CA MET A 285 10.85 -16.99 -0.38
C MET A 285 10.11 -15.65 -0.31
N ALA A 286 8.98 -15.52 -1.00
CA ALA A 286 8.25 -14.26 -1.05
C ALA A 286 7.72 -13.83 0.33
N SER A 287 7.19 -14.78 1.12
CA SER A 287 6.75 -14.52 2.50
C SER A 287 7.90 -14.03 3.38
N GLY A 288 9.08 -14.65 3.26
CA GLY A 288 10.27 -14.24 3.99
C GLY A 288 10.77 -12.84 3.61
N VAL A 289 10.80 -12.54 2.32
CA VAL A 289 11.17 -11.21 1.80
C VAL A 289 10.19 -10.15 2.30
N CYS A 290 8.88 -10.37 2.16
CA CYS A 290 7.86 -9.44 2.65
C CYS A 290 7.99 -9.21 4.16
N SER A 291 8.25 -10.26 4.96
CA SER A 291 8.41 -10.13 6.41
C SER A 291 9.63 -9.28 6.80
N ILE A 292 10.79 -9.50 6.15
CA ILE A 292 12.00 -8.68 6.40
C ILE A 292 11.72 -7.22 6.02
N LEU A 293 11.19 -7.00 4.82
CA LEU A 293 10.91 -5.65 4.34
C LEU A 293 9.87 -4.93 5.20
N THR A 294 8.88 -5.65 5.76
CA THR A 294 7.92 -5.06 6.71
C THR A 294 8.61 -4.51 7.95
N VAL A 295 9.55 -5.27 8.54
CA VAL A 295 10.32 -4.80 9.69
C VAL A 295 11.14 -3.55 9.34
N VAL A 296 11.79 -3.55 8.18
CA VAL A 296 12.56 -2.40 7.69
C VAL A 296 11.65 -1.19 7.47
N SER A 297 10.50 -1.38 6.81
CA SER A 297 9.51 -0.31 6.57
C SER A 297 8.99 0.31 7.87
N LEU A 298 8.70 -0.53 8.88
CA LEU A 298 8.25 -0.06 10.19
C LEU A 298 9.36 0.72 10.93
N ALA A 299 10.62 0.27 10.83
CA ALA A 299 11.75 1.01 11.41
C ALA A 299 11.91 2.39 10.75
N ILE A 300 11.80 2.46 9.42
CA ILE A 300 11.84 3.73 8.67
C ILE A 300 10.65 4.61 9.03
N PHE A 301 9.46 4.02 9.15
CA PHE A 301 8.27 4.75 9.59
C PHE A 301 8.46 5.39 10.99
N CYS A 302 9.10 4.68 11.94
CA CYS A 302 9.41 5.25 13.25
C CYS A 302 10.34 6.46 13.15
N VAL A 303 11.37 6.38 12.27
CA VAL A 303 12.25 7.52 11.99
C VAL A 303 11.47 8.66 11.35
N MET A 304 10.62 8.37 10.35
CA MET A 304 9.76 9.34 9.69
C MET A 304 8.81 10.02 10.71
N ALA A 305 8.17 9.25 11.58
CA ALA A 305 7.32 9.79 12.64
C ALA A 305 8.10 10.72 13.58
N SER A 306 9.36 10.40 13.89
CA SER A 306 10.21 11.26 14.73
C SER A 306 10.63 12.56 14.06
N VAL A 307 10.66 12.62 12.73
CA VAL A 307 10.99 13.83 11.96
C VAL A 307 9.76 14.72 11.77
N VAL A 308 8.59 14.13 11.57
CA VAL A 308 7.34 14.83 11.23
C VAL A 308 6.61 15.32 12.49
N ALA A 309 6.60 14.53 13.57
CA ALA A 309 6.02 14.91 14.88
C ALA A 309 6.94 15.89 15.63
#